data_fb236982662f2eb31b10ac3760e995bc
#
_entry.id   fb236982662f2eb31b10ac3760e995bc
#
_cell.length_a   1.000
_cell.length_b   1.000
_cell.length_c   1.000
_cell.angle_alpha   90.00
_cell.angle_beta   90.00
_cell.angle_gamma   90.00
#
_symmetry.space_group_name_H-M   'P 1'
#
loop_
_entity.id
_entity.type
_entity.pdbx_description
1 polymer ?
#
loop_
_entity_poly.entity_id
_entity_poly.type
_entity_poly.pdbx_seq_one_letter_code
_entity_poly.pdbx_strand_id
1 'polypeptide(L)'
;MAIIKKFRIKSFKNINTIIEFDNVSLAYDERLILDNINFKINEGQIFGMLGPNGVGKSTIFNLITGLIKPKSGRIIIDGEDATKYPIYHRTKKFKIGYVPQHGGAFSELTLYKNLKAISEIVIEDKNLRDKRVNYLISKFELENLKHIKAKHLSGGQKKKLVIALSLLSQPKVLLLDECFAALDVLTIKMLQNIIVNLQE
;
A
#
# COMPACT_ATOMS: atom_id res chain seq x y z
N MET A 1 -18.62 3.54 -13.04
CA MET A 1 -17.61 2.63 -13.60
C MET A 1 -16.24 3.25 -13.39
N ALA A 2 -15.35 2.61 -12.66
CA ALA A 2 -13.99 3.13 -12.44
C ALA A 2 -13.18 3.01 -13.73
N ILE A 3 -12.53 4.10 -14.16
CA ILE A 3 -11.62 4.06 -15.32
C ILE A 3 -10.27 3.56 -14.81
N ILE A 4 -9.86 2.40 -15.30
CA ILE A 4 -8.56 1.81 -14.98
C ILE A 4 -7.56 2.28 -16.03
N LYS A 5 -6.60 3.15 -15.65
CA LYS A 5 -5.48 3.54 -16.52
C LYS A 5 -4.22 2.77 -16.16
N LYS A 6 -3.66 2.09 -17.15
CA LYS A 6 -2.38 1.39 -17.09
C LYS A 6 -1.25 2.33 -17.51
N PHE A 7 -0.33 2.66 -16.60
CA PHE A 7 0.90 3.36 -16.97
C PHE A 7 2.03 2.33 -17.09
N ARG A 8 2.61 2.24 -18.28
CA ARG A 8 3.75 1.36 -18.53
C ARG A 8 5.02 2.21 -18.55
N ILE A 9 5.87 2.07 -17.53
CA ILE A 9 7.10 2.88 -17.41
C ILE A 9 8.31 2.17 -18.01
N LYS A 10 8.35 0.83 -18.06
CA LYS A 10 9.44 0.03 -18.68
C LYS A 10 8.88 -1.20 -19.40
N SER A 11 9.59 -1.67 -20.45
CA SER A 11 9.32 -2.92 -21.14
C SER A 11 10.02 -4.06 -20.39
N PHE A 12 9.25 -4.94 -19.74
CA PHE A 12 9.77 -6.14 -19.08
C PHE A 12 9.76 -7.34 -20.04
N LYS A 13 10.87 -8.10 -20.09
CA LYS A 13 11.00 -9.29 -20.96
C LYS A 13 10.20 -10.50 -20.43
N ASN A 14 9.98 -10.61 -19.11
CA ASN A 14 9.10 -11.61 -18.48
C ASN A 14 8.03 -10.89 -17.67
N ILE A 15 6.77 -11.07 -18.03
CA ILE A 15 5.62 -10.40 -17.39
C ILE A 15 4.99 -11.39 -16.41
N ASN A 16 5.45 -11.38 -15.15
CA ASN A 16 4.79 -12.13 -14.08
C ASN A 16 3.60 -11.32 -13.55
N THR A 17 2.41 -11.94 -13.53
CA THR A 17 1.23 -11.33 -12.91
C THR A 17 1.35 -11.46 -11.39
N ILE A 18 1.37 -10.30 -10.69
CA ILE A 18 1.44 -10.28 -9.22
C ILE A 18 0.06 -10.22 -8.57
N ILE A 19 -0.93 -9.59 -9.22
CA ILE A 19 -2.32 -9.56 -8.77
C ILE A 19 -3.22 -9.81 -9.97
N GLU A 20 -4.20 -10.71 -9.79
CA GLU A 20 -5.27 -10.95 -10.76
C GLU A 20 -6.62 -10.99 -10.06
N PHE A 21 -7.57 -10.25 -10.61
CA PHE A 21 -8.99 -10.34 -10.31
C PHE A 21 -9.63 -11.13 -11.44
N ASP A 22 -10.29 -12.24 -11.09
CA ASP A 22 -10.96 -13.14 -12.03
C ASP A 22 -12.44 -13.19 -11.66
N ASN A 23 -13.27 -12.48 -12.43
CA ASN A 23 -14.72 -12.39 -12.30
C ASN A 23 -15.20 -11.99 -10.89
N VAL A 24 -14.50 -11.04 -10.26
CA VAL A 24 -14.77 -10.63 -8.88
C VAL A 24 -15.99 -9.75 -8.79
N SER A 25 -16.98 -10.16 -7.99
CA SER A 25 -18.14 -9.35 -7.65
C SER A 25 -18.29 -9.21 -6.14
N LEU A 26 -18.79 -8.05 -5.72
CA LEU A 26 -19.08 -7.73 -4.32
C LEU A 26 -20.35 -6.92 -4.20
N ALA A 27 -21.21 -7.29 -3.26
CA ALA A 27 -22.39 -6.53 -2.88
C ALA A 27 -22.44 -6.41 -1.34
N TYR A 28 -22.94 -5.28 -0.85
CA TYR A 28 -23.37 -5.11 0.52
C TYR A 28 -24.90 -5.09 0.51
N ASP A 29 -25.51 -6.07 1.19
CA ASP A 29 -26.93 -6.36 1.11
C ASP A 29 -27.36 -6.51 -0.37
N GLU A 30 -28.29 -5.68 -0.84
CA GLU A 30 -28.74 -5.67 -2.23
C GLU A 30 -27.95 -4.71 -3.14
N ARG A 31 -27.06 -3.89 -2.57
CA ARG A 31 -26.29 -2.89 -3.33
C ARG A 31 -25.04 -3.51 -3.93
N LEU A 32 -25.02 -3.67 -5.24
CA LEU A 32 -23.85 -4.10 -6.00
C LEU A 32 -22.78 -2.99 -5.99
N ILE A 33 -21.58 -3.31 -5.52
CA ILE A 33 -20.42 -2.39 -5.45
C ILE A 33 -19.43 -2.68 -6.57
N LEU A 34 -19.13 -3.98 -6.78
CA LEU A 34 -18.26 -4.44 -7.85
C LEU A 34 -19.00 -5.52 -8.63
N ASP A 35 -19.01 -5.42 -9.95
CA ASP A 35 -19.68 -6.35 -10.85
C ASP A 35 -18.69 -6.94 -11.84
N ASN A 36 -18.42 -8.22 -11.69
CA ASN A 36 -17.63 -9.03 -12.63
C ASN A 36 -16.30 -8.36 -13.02
N ILE A 37 -15.58 -7.84 -12.01
CA ILE A 37 -14.32 -7.11 -12.23
C ILE A 37 -13.20 -8.06 -12.63
N ASN A 38 -12.54 -7.73 -13.74
CA ASN A 38 -11.44 -8.47 -14.30
C ASN A 38 -10.26 -7.54 -14.61
N PHE A 39 -9.10 -7.77 -14.01
CA PHE A 39 -7.85 -7.11 -14.37
C PHE A 39 -6.63 -7.88 -13.86
N LYS A 40 -5.47 -7.55 -14.43
CA LYS A 40 -4.16 -8.08 -14.01
C LYS A 40 -3.19 -6.95 -13.79
N ILE A 41 -2.41 -7.05 -12.70
CA ILE A 41 -1.27 -6.18 -12.39
C ILE A 41 -0.01 -7.02 -12.44
N ASN A 42 0.98 -6.53 -13.15
CA ASN A 42 2.24 -7.24 -13.30
C ASN A 42 3.28 -6.74 -12.30
N GLU A 43 4.26 -7.57 -12.00
CA GLU A 43 5.41 -7.20 -11.18
C GLU A 43 6.13 -5.97 -11.78
N GLY A 44 6.54 -5.03 -10.90
CA GLY A 44 7.16 -3.76 -11.29
C GLY A 44 6.21 -2.77 -12.01
N GLN A 45 4.91 -3.03 -12.09
CA GLN A 45 3.95 -2.12 -12.69
C GLN A 45 3.39 -1.13 -11.67
N ILE A 46 3.32 0.17 -12.05
CA ILE A 46 2.48 1.14 -11.36
C ILE A 46 1.07 1.08 -11.99
N PHE A 47 0.09 0.78 -11.16
CA PHE A 47 -1.31 0.64 -11.56
C PHE A 47 -2.17 1.68 -10.86
N GLY A 48 -2.83 2.55 -11.64
CA GLY A 48 -3.68 3.62 -11.11
C GLY A 48 -5.16 3.31 -11.28
N MET A 49 -5.94 3.52 -10.21
CA MET A 49 -7.40 3.47 -10.25
C MET A 49 -7.98 4.87 -10.18
N LEU A 50 -8.76 5.24 -11.17
CA LEU A 50 -9.41 6.56 -11.26
C LEU A 50 -10.93 6.38 -11.24
N GLY A 51 -11.61 7.31 -10.60
CA GLY A 51 -13.07 7.33 -10.53
C GLY A 51 -13.57 8.20 -9.38
N PRO A 52 -14.87 8.55 -9.34
CA PRO A 52 -15.46 9.34 -8.28
C PRO A 52 -15.37 8.64 -6.92
N ASN A 53 -15.60 9.41 -5.84
CA ASN A 53 -15.67 8.84 -4.50
C ASN A 53 -16.84 7.86 -4.39
N GLY A 54 -16.63 6.78 -3.64
CA GLY A 54 -17.66 5.74 -3.44
C GLY A 54 -17.82 4.72 -4.59
N VAL A 55 -16.99 4.79 -5.67
CA VAL A 55 -17.08 3.87 -6.81
C VAL A 55 -16.43 2.50 -6.55
N GLY A 56 -15.88 2.27 -5.36
CA GLY A 56 -15.29 0.98 -5.00
C GLY A 56 -13.75 0.90 -5.06
N LYS A 57 -13.03 2.03 -5.20
CA LYS A 57 -11.55 2.03 -5.23
C LYS A 57 -10.94 1.41 -3.97
N SER A 58 -11.28 1.93 -2.79
CA SER A 58 -10.81 1.37 -1.51
C SER A 58 -11.35 -0.03 -1.24
N THR A 59 -12.50 -0.38 -1.80
CA THR A 59 -13.05 -1.73 -1.76
C THR A 59 -12.14 -2.74 -2.45
N ILE A 60 -11.56 -2.37 -3.60
CA ILE A 60 -10.56 -3.21 -4.29
C ILE A 60 -9.33 -3.42 -3.41
N PHE A 61 -8.82 -2.39 -2.72
CA PHE A 61 -7.71 -2.55 -1.78
C PHE A 61 -8.07 -3.47 -0.61
N ASN A 62 -9.27 -3.34 -0.05
CA ASN A 62 -9.77 -4.22 1.01
C ASN A 62 -9.90 -5.67 0.55
N LEU A 63 -10.28 -5.91 -0.71
CA LEU A 63 -10.29 -7.23 -1.33
C LEU A 63 -8.88 -7.79 -1.53
N ILE A 64 -7.91 -6.98 -1.99
CA ILE A 64 -6.52 -7.40 -2.15
C ILE A 64 -5.91 -7.75 -0.80
N THR A 65 -6.09 -6.92 0.23
CA THR A 65 -5.56 -7.17 1.57
C THR A 65 -6.23 -8.33 2.28
N GLY A 66 -7.45 -8.73 1.87
CA GLY A 66 -8.26 -9.76 2.53
C GLY A 66 -9.01 -9.26 3.76
N LEU A 67 -9.16 -7.93 3.91
CA LEU A 67 -10.00 -7.32 4.94
C LEU A 67 -11.48 -7.66 4.69
N ILE A 68 -11.88 -7.73 3.43
CA ILE A 68 -13.19 -8.21 3.00
C ILE A 68 -13.04 -9.34 1.99
N LYS A 69 -14.08 -10.17 1.86
CA LYS A 69 -14.14 -11.28 0.90
C LYS A 69 -15.08 -10.93 -0.24
N PRO A 70 -14.79 -11.35 -1.48
CA PRO A 70 -15.73 -11.17 -2.59
C PRO A 70 -16.96 -12.07 -2.40
N LYS A 71 -18.08 -11.68 -3.03
CA LYS A 71 -19.29 -12.52 -3.11
C LYS A 71 -19.09 -13.66 -4.12
N SER A 72 -18.38 -13.39 -5.21
CA SER A 72 -18.00 -14.38 -6.24
C SER A 72 -16.70 -14.00 -6.91
N GLY A 73 -16.14 -14.92 -7.69
CA GLY A 73 -14.85 -14.75 -8.38
C GLY A 73 -13.66 -15.10 -7.52
N ARG A 74 -12.45 -14.86 -8.06
CA ARG A 74 -11.18 -15.22 -7.41
C ARG A 74 -10.22 -14.03 -7.40
N ILE A 75 -9.41 -13.97 -6.34
CA ILE A 75 -8.30 -13.03 -6.20
C ILE A 75 -7.02 -13.86 -6.14
N ILE A 76 -6.23 -13.76 -7.17
CA ILE A 76 -4.97 -14.49 -7.32
C ILE A 76 -3.84 -13.52 -7.02
N ILE A 77 -2.91 -13.90 -6.14
CA ILE A 77 -1.75 -13.09 -5.75
C ILE A 77 -0.50 -13.96 -5.87
N ASP A 78 0.48 -13.48 -6.64
CA ASP A 78 1.74 -14.21 -6.91
C ASP A 78 1.47 -15.65 -7.41
N GLY A 79 0.47 -15.80 -8.31
CA GLY A 79 0.07 -17.08 -8.93
C GLY A 79 -0.81 -17.98 -8.05
N GLU A 80 -1.14 -17.60 -6.81
CA GLU A 80 -1.90 -18.42 -5.88
C GLU A 80 -3.27 -17.82 -5.58
N ASP A 81 -4.32 -18.67 -5.52
CA ASP A 81 -5.67 -18.24 -5.12
C ASP A 81 -5.71 -17.84 -3.63
N ALA A 82 -5.68 -16.54 -3.41
CA ALA A 82 -5.70 -15.93 -2.09
C ALA A 82 -7.13 -15.61 -1.60
N THR A 83 -8.17 -15.92 -2.34
CA THR A 83 -9.56 -15.48 -2.09
C THR A 83 -10.02 -15.74 -0.65
N LYS A 84 -9.67 -16.87 -0.09
CA LYS A 84 -10.07 -17.28 1.29
C LYS A 84 -9.07 -16.88 2.37
N TYR A 85 -7.88 -16.41 2.01
CA TYR A 85 -6.85 -16.09 2.99
C TYR A 85 -7.20 -14.81 3.78
N PRO A 86 -7.05 -14.82 5.11
CA PRO A 86 -7.27 -13.66 5.94
C PRO A 86 -6.12 -12.65 5.78
N ILE A 87 -6.36 -11.41 6.19
CA ILE A 87 -5.44 -10.28 6.05
C ILE A 87 -4.02 -10.58 6.55
N TYR A 88 -3.87 -11.16 7.75
CA TYR A 88 -2.56 -11.44 8.34
C TYR A 88 -1.75 -12.45 7.51
N HIS A 89 -2.43 -13.40 6.86
CA HIS A 89 -1.79 -14.38 6.00
C HIS A 89 -1.34 -13.75 4.68
N ARG A 90 -2.21 -12.95 4.04
CA ARG A 90 -1.88 -12.27 2.78
C ARG A 90 -0.74 -11.27 2.96
N THR A 91 -0.80 -10.42 3.99
CA THR A 91 0.23 -9.41 4.22
C THR A 91 1.61 -10.02 4.50
N LYS A 92 1.65 -11.11 5.28
CA LYS A 92 2.91 -11.82 5.57
C LYS A 92 3.42 -12.62 4.36
N LYS A 93 2.57 -13.46 3.75
CA LYS A 93 2.96 -14.38 2.68
C LYS A 93 3.32 -13.64 1.39
N PHE A 94 2.48 -12.70 0.95
CA PHE A 94 2.67 -11.99 -0.31
C PHE A 94 3.36 -10.64 -0.14
N LYS A 95 3.81 -10.32 1.08
CA LYS A 95 4.50 -9.06 1.40
C LYS A 95 3.74 -7.84 0.88
N ILE A 96 2.50 -7.68 1.32
CA ILE A 96 1.65 -6.55 0.95
C ILE A 96 1.83 -5.42 1.96
N GLY A 97 2.28 -4.25 1.51
CA GLY A 97 2.25 -2.99 2.24
C GLY A 97 0.99 -2.20 1.89
N TYR A 98 0.37 -1.57 2.89
CA TYR A 98 -0.82 -0.75 2.67
C TYR A 98 -0.70 0.60 3.36
N VAL A 99 -0.94 1.65 2.61
CA VAL A 99 -1.03 3.04 3.07
C VAL A 99 -2.48 3.47 2.99
N PRO A 100 -3.20 3.54 4.13
CA PRO A 100 -4.60 3.93 4.13
C PRO A 100 -4.77 5.42 3.85
N GLN A 101 -5.99 5.80 3.46
CA GLN A 101 -6.38 7.19 3.26
C GLN A 101 -6.19 8.00 4.55
N HIS A 102 -6.61 7.46 5.69
CA HIS A 102 -6.52 8.07 7.01
C HIS A 102 -5.81 7.14 8.00
N GLY A 103 -5.16 7.73 9.02
CA GLY A 103 -4.49 6.96 10.08
C GLY A 103 -3.16 6.35 9.65
N GLY A 104 -2.91 5.11 10.07
CA GLY A 104 -1.71 4.34 9.73
C GLY A 104 -0.51 4.59 10.64
N ALA A 105 -0.58 5.49 11.63
CA ALA A 105 0.46 5.71 12.63
C ALA A 105 -0.15 5.85 14.05
N PHE A 106 0.61 5.45 15.06
CA PHE A 106 0.23 5.63 16.47
C PHE A 106 0.43 7.11 16.86
N SER A 107 -0.65 7.83 17.06
CA SER A 107 -0.65 9.29 17.27
C SER A 107 0.16 9.74 18.48
N GLU A 108 0.16 8.97 19.59
CA GLU A 108 0.87 9.30 20.82
C GLU A 108 2.34 8.89 20.83
N LEU A 109 2.77 8.03 19.90
CA LEU A 109 4.17 7.69 19.74
C LEU A 109 4.90 8.75 18.90
N THR A 110 6.20 8.93 19.19
CA THR A 110 7.06 9.75 18.32
C THR A 110 7.23 9.08 16.96
N LEU A 111 7.68 9.83 15.96
CA LEU A 111 7.99 9.31 14.62
C LEU A 111 8.94 8.10 14.72
N TYR A 112 10.04 8.24 15.45
CA TYR A 112 11.00 7.15 15.63
C TYR A 112 10.37 5.93 16.32
N LYS A 113 9.59 6.14 17.40
CA LYS A 113 8.92 5.04 18.12
C LYS A 113 7.89 4.32 17.26
N ASN A 114 7.20 5.02 16.35
CA ASN A 114 6.32 4.39 15.36
C ASN A 114 7.09 3.42 14.47
N LEU A 115 8.18 3.89 13.84
CA LEU A 115 9.02 3.05 12.98
C LEU A 115 9.63 1.89 13.75
N LYS A 116 10.11 2.13 14.97
CA LYS A 116 10.72 1.10 15.81
C LYS A 116 9.72 0.01 16.17
N ALA A 117 8.52 0.36 16.65
CA ALA A 117 7.47 -0.58 17.03
C ALA A 117 7.06 -1.50 15.87
N ILE A 118 6.82 -0.92 14.68
CA ILE A 118 6.46 -1.73 13.50
C ILE A 118 7.65 -2.58 13.04
N SER A 119 8.89 -2.04 13.08
CA SER A 119 10.08 -2.82 12.69
C SER A 119 10.27 -4.07 13.55
N GLU A 120 9.91 -4.02 14.83
CA GLU A 120 9.97 -5.17 15.75
C GLU A 120 8.98 -6.28 15.39
N ILE A 121 7.86 -5.91 14.76
CA ILE A 121 6.84 -6.87 14.30
C ILE A 121 7.22 -7.50 12.96
N VAL A 122 7.79 -6.70 12.03
CA VAL A 122 7.94 -7.13 10.63
C VAL A 122 9.37 -7.57 10.26
N ILE A 123 10.37 -7.28 11.10
CA ILE A 123 11.77 -7.62 10.86
C ILE A 123 12.29 -8.45 12.04
N GLU A 124 12.67 -9.69 11.80
CA GLU A 124 13.15 -10.59 12.85
C GLU A 124 14.55 -10.22 13.34
N ASP A 125 15.48 -9.90 12.43
CA ASP A 125 16.87 -9.54 12.76
C ASP A 125 16.96 -8.14 13.36
N LYS A 126 17.44 -8.06 14.62
CA LYS A 126 17.58 -6.82 15.38
C LYS A 126 18.53 -5.80 14.70
N ASN A 127 19.61 -6.27 14.09
CA ASN A 127 20.59 -5.39 13.44
C ASN A 127 20.02 -4.78 12.16
N LEU A 128 19.20 -5.55 11.43
CA LEU A 128 18.51 -5.07 10.24
C LEU A 128 17.43 -4.05 10.59
N ARG A 129 16.75 -4.18 11.76
CA ARG A 129 15.71 -3.21 12.20
C ARG A 129 16.26 -1.80 12.25
N ASP A 130 17.36 -1.59 12.97
CA ASP A 130 17.95 -0.26 13.18
C ASP A 130 18.47 0.33 11.86
N LYS A 131 19.13 -0.48 11.04
CA LYS A 131 19.58 -0.07 9.72
C LYS A 131 18.40 0.35 8.84
N ARG A 132 17.32 -0.43 8.82
CA ARG A 132 16.14 -0.15 8.00
C ARG A 132 15.38 1.07 8.46
N VAL A 133 15.19 1.23 9.78
CA VAL A 133 14.55 2.42 10.37
C VAL A 133 15.32 3.68 10.02
N ASN A 134 16.66 3.69 10.23
CA ASN A 134 17.48 4.86 9.92
C ASN A 134 17.51 5.17 8.41
N TYR A 135 17.60 4.15 7.57
CA TYR A 135 17.50 4.30 6.11
C TYR A 135 16.21 4.98 5.68
N LEU A 136 15.05 4.53 6.21
CA LEU A 136 13.76 5.13 5.85
C LEU A 136 13.61 6.55 6.38
N ILE A 137 14.09 6.83 7.60
CA ILE A 137 14.10 8.19 8.15
C ILE A 137 14.88 9.13 7.21
N SER A 138 16.05 8.71 6.75
CA SER A 138 16.87 9.50 5.83
C SER A 138 16.22 9.63 4.46
N LYS A 139 15.74 8.52 3.89
CA LYS A 139 15.10 8.51 2.57
C LYS A 139 13.89 9.45 2.48
N PHE A 140 13.16 9.63 3.59
CA PHE A 140 11.98 10.49 3.67
C PHE A 140 12.26 11.88 4.26
N GLU A 141 13.54 12.22 4.56
CA GLU A 141 13.95 13.50 5.14
C GLU A 141 13.22 13.79 6.46
N LEU A 142 13.24 12.83 7.38
CA LEU A 142 12.50 12.88 8.65
C LEU A 142 13.42 12.99 9.88
N GLU A 143 14.71 13.22 9.70
CA GLU A 143 15.71 13.23 10.77
C GLU A 143 15.36 14.19 11.91
N ASN A 144 14.99 15.40 11.56
CA ASN A 144 14.67 16.47 12.51
C ASN A 144 13.33 16.26 13.25
N LEU A 145 12.54 15.25 12.80
CA LEU A 145 11.23 14.96 13.34
C LEU A 145 11.19 13.70 14.21
N LYS A 146 12.33 13.04 14.43
CA LYS A 146 12.43 11.74 15.14
C LYS A 146 11.71 11.74 16.49
N HIS A 147 11.81 12.83 17.24
CA HIS A 147 11.30 12.95 18.61
C HIS A 147 9.91 13.62 18.66
N ILE A 148 9.35 14.03 17.54
CA ILE A 148 8.03 14.64 17.46
C ILE A 148 6.96 13.54 17.46
N LYS A 149 5.92 13.68 18.31
CA LYS A 149 4.77 12.78 18.32
C LYS A 149 4.03 12.87 16.99
N ALA A 150 3.53 11.72 16.48
CA ALA A 150 2.86 11.65 15.19
C ALA A 150 1.64 12.58 15.10
N LYS A 151 0.94 12.85 16.20
CA LYS A 151 -0.19 13.80 16.25
C LYS A 151 0.21 15.25 15.92
N HIS A 152 1.47 15.64 16.17
CA HIS A 152 1.98 17.00 15.95
C HIS A 152 2.67 17.16 14.57
N LEU A 153 2.78 16.10 13.78
CA LEU A 153 3.29 16.18 12.42
C LEU A 153 2.28 16.85 11.49
N SER A 154 2.76 17.62 10.51
CA SER A 154 1.92 18.12 9.41
C SER A 154 1.33 16.97 8.59
N GLY A 155 0.31 17.27 7.76
CA GLY A 155 -0.31 16.25 6.88
C GLY A 155 0.72 15.55 5.98
N GLY A 156 1.61 16.31 5.34
CA GLY A 156 2.69 15.78 4.50
C GLY A 156 3.69 14.93 5.29
N GLN A 157 4.11 15.39 6.48
CA GLN A 157 5.01 14.65 7.37
C GLN A 157 4.39 13.35 7.86
N LYS A 158 3.09 13.37 8.23
CA LYS A 158 2.33 12.14 8.57
C LYS A 158 2.29 11.16 7.41
N LYS A 159 2.03 11.65 6.20
CA LYS A 159 1.97 10.78 5.01
C LYS A 159 3.34 10.18 4.71
N LYS A 160 4.43 10.95 4.81
CA LYS A 160 5.82 10.43 4.73
C LYS A 160 6.06 9.31 5.74
N LEU A 161 5.66 9.53 7.01
CA LEU A 161 5.77 8.51 8.07
C LEU A 161 4.99 7.24 7.73
N VAL A 162 3.72 7.35 7.32
CA VAL A 162 2.87 6.18 7.03
C VAL A 162 3.40 5.39 5.84
N ILE A 163 3.90 6.06 4.80
CA ILE A 163 4.56 5.38 3.67
C ILE A 163 5.85 4.69 4.15
N ALA A 164 6.67 5.36 4.96
CA ALA A 164 7.88 4.74 5.52
C ALA A 164 7.56 3.50 6.36
N LEU A 165 6.47 3.54 7.17
CA LEU A 165 5.98 2.37 7.93
C LEU A 165 5.62 1.20 7.02
N SER A 166 4.90 1.45 5.93
CA SER A 166 4.50 0.41 4.97
C SER A 166 5.68 -0.23 4.23
N LEU A 167 6.80 0.50 4.13
CA LEU A 167 8.02 0.04 3.46
C LEU A 167 8.98 -0.75 4.37
N LEU A 168 8.74 -0.81 5.68
CA LEU A 168 9.60 -1.53 6.63
C LEU A 168 9.74 -3.02 6.26
N SER A 169 8.64 -3.66 5.86
CA SER A 169 8.59 -5.08 5.48
C SER A 169 9.17 -5.39 4.09
N GLN A 170 9.65 -4.38 3.35
CA GLN A 170 10.06 -4.53 1.93
C GLN A 170 8.96 -5.20 1.09
N PRO A 171 7.81 -4.57 0.96
CA PRO A 171 6.67 -5.19 0.29
C PRO A 171 6.93 -5.44 -1.19
N LYS A 172 6.43 -6.57 -1.72
CA LYS A 172 6.35 -6.84 -3.16
C LYS A 172 5.21 -6.06 -3.82
N VAL A 173 4.15 -5.81 -3.06
CA VAL A 173 2.97 -5.04 -3.49
C VAL A 173 2.76 -3.89 -2.51
N LEU A 174 2.72 -2.67 -3.02
CA LEU A 174 2.42 -1.47 -2.23
C LEU A 174 1.10 -0.87 -2.67
N LEU A 175 0.12 -0.86 -1.78
CA LEU A 175 -1.19 -0.27 -1.99
C LEU A 175 -1.23 1.13 -1.39
N LEU A 176 -1.59 2.13 -2.20
CA LEU A 176 -1.59 3.54 -1.83
C LEU A 176 -3.00 4.12 -2.02
N ASP A 177 -3.76 4.25 -0.92
CA ASP A 177 -5.12 4.76 -0.96
C ASP A 177 -5.13 6.28 -0.74
N GLU A 178 -5.43 7.03 -1.80
CA GLU A 178 -5.47 8.50 -1.82
C GLU A 178 -4.25 9.18 -1.15
N CYS A 179 -3.06 8.58 -1.32
CA CYS A 179 -1.86 9.02 -0.61
C CYS A 179 -1.37 10.42 -0.98
N PHE A 180 -1.84 11.00 -2.08
CA PHE A 180 -1.47 12.34 -2.55
C PHE A 180 -2.52 13.42 -2.21
N ALA A 181 -3.65 13.05 -1.63
CA ALA A 181 -4.70 14.00 -1.28
C ALA A 181 -4.21 15.01 -0.23
N ALA A 182 -4.54 16.28 -0.43
CA ALA A 182 -4.21 17.40 0.47
C ALA A 182 -2.70 17.59 0.76
N LEU A 183 -1.82 17.17 -0.15
CA LEU A 183 -0.39 17.42 -0.08
C LEU A 183 0.02 18.57 -1.00
N ASP A 184 1.07 19.30 -0.59
CA ASP A 184 1.72 20.29 -1.46
C ASP A 184 2.46 19.63 -2.64
N VAL A 185 2.70 20.42 -3.69
CA VAL A 185 3.29 19.95 -4.95
C VAL A 185 4.70 19.38 -4.76
N LEU A 186 5.50 19.93 -3.84
CA LEU A 186 6.87 19.46 -3.60
C LEU A 186 6.85 18.09 -2.93
N THR A 187 6.00 17.92 -1.91
CA THR A 187 5.79 16.62 -1.24
C THR A 187 5.28 15.57 -2.23
N ILE A 188 4.33 15.93 -3.10
CA ILE A 188 3.84 15.00 -4.15
C ILE A 188 4.98 14.55 -5.06
N LYS A 189 5.78 15.48 -5.61
CA LYS A 189 6.91 15.15 -6.48
C LYS A 189 7.93 14.24 -5.79
N MET A 190 8.27 14.55 -4.54
CA MET A 190 9.19 13.73 -3.75
C MET A 190 8.66 12.30 -3.58
N LEU A 191 7.39 12.14 -3.19
CA LEU A 191 6.77 10.82 -3.02
C LEU A 191 6.67 10.06 -4.34
N GLN A 192 6.34 10.72 -5.45
CA GLN A 192 6.34 10.12 -6.78
C GLN A 192 7.73 9.59 -7.15
N ASN A 193 8.79 10.36 -6.93
CA ASN A 193 10.16 9.92 -7.17
C ASN A 193 10.52 8.70 -6.32
N ILE A 194 10.14 8.69 -5.04
CA ILE A 194 10.38 7.53 -4.16
C ILE A 194 9.66 6.30 -4.71
N ILE A 195 8.38 6.42 -5.10
CA ILE A 195 7.57 5.29 -5.61
C ILE A 195 8.15 4.76 -6.92
N VAL A 196 8.56 5.65 -7.85
CA VAL A 196 9.19 5.24 -9.11
C VAL A 196 10.49 4.49 -8.84
N ASN A 197 11.33 4.97 -7.91
CA ASN A 197 12.60 4.32 -7.55
C ASN A 197 12.42 3.01 -6.74
N LEU A 198 11.23 2.69 -6.26
CA LEU A 198 10.93 1.38 -5.65
C LEU A 198 10.72 0.28 -6.70
N GLN A 199 10.58 0.63 -7.98
CA GLN A 199 10.45 -0.34 -9.08
C GLN A 199 11.80 -0.94 -9.51
N GLU A 200 12.92 -0.32 -9.13
CA GLU A 200 14.29 -0.77 -9.40
C GLU A 200 14.80 -1.72 -8.32
#